data_a3d8123a18fa4b8c6967e6557776c756
#
_entry.id   a3d8123a18fa4b8c6967e6557776c756
#
_cell.length_a   1.000
_cell.length_b   1.000
_cell.length_c   1.000
_cell.angle_alpha   90.00
_cell.angle_beta   90.00
_cell.angle_gamma   90.00
#
_symmetry.space_group_name_H-M   'P 1'
#
loop_
_entity.id
_entity.type
_entity.pdbx_description
1 polymer ?
#
loop_
_entity_poly.entity_id
_entity_poly.type
_entity_poly.pdbx_seq_one_letter_code
_entity_poly.pdbx_strand_id
1 'polypeptide(L)'
;MDISADKRNIEVYIIGKINREIYKCITEDIVTDEVIITDNQIQHIKDRHPEVYDRVLSNIEEAIRIPDYIIRDKHEYTGLVVKRIKTENGVLQVVLRLCTSEDEQGYKNSVISCWELSER
;
A
#
# COMPACT_ATOMS: atom_id res chain seq x y z
N MET A 1 8.22 2.67 33.08
CA MET A 1 7.32 2.66 31.94
C MET A 1 7.99 3.28 30.72
N ASP A 2 7.81 2.69 29.64
CA ASP A 2 8.49 3.15 28.44
C ASP A 2 7.54 3.98 27.58
N ILE A 3 7.63 5.27 27.74
CA ILE A 3 6.78 6.19 27.00
C ILE A 3 7.03 6.12 25.51
N SER A 4 8.27 5.83 25.14
CA SER A 4 8.60 5.72 23.74
C SER A 4 7.83 4.59 23.08
N ALA A 5 7.65 3.51 23.79
CA ALA A 5 6.87 2.38 23.26
C ALA A 5 5.43 2.83 23.01
N ASP A 6 4.89 3.63 23.91
CA ASP A 6 3.52 4.11 23.72
C ASP A 6 3.40 4.99 22.50
N LYS A 7 4.38 5.88 22.33
CA LYS A 7 4.35 6.78 21.19
C LYS A 7 4.46 6.03 19.88
N ARG A 8 5.20 4.96 19.90
CA ARG A 8 5.41 4.19 18.68
C ARG A 8 4.46 3.03 18.57
N ASN A 9 3.46 3.01 19.42
CA ASN A 9 2.50 1.93 19.42
C ASN A 9 1.48 2.15 18.32
N ILE A 10 1.97 2.37 17.11
CA ILE A 10 1.15 2.41 15.92
C ILE A 10 1.13 1.01 15.40
N GLU A 11 -0.05 0.44 15.37
CA GLU A 11 -0.17 -0.91 14.84
C GLU A 11 -0.04 -0.90 13.34
N VAL A 12 0.68 -1.86 12.85
CA VAL A 12 0.82 -2.06 11.43
C VAL A 12 0.44 -3.50 11.11
N TYR A 13 -0.08 -3.69 9.92
CA TYR A 13 -0.54 -4.99 9.49
C TYR A 13 0.11 -5.30 8.15
N ILE A 14 0.52 -6.54 7.96
CA ILE A 14 1.03 -6.96 6.66
C ILE A 14 -0.18 -7.19 5.78
N ILE A 15 -0.28 -6.39 4.72
CA ILE A 15 -1.43 -6.49 3.83
C ILE A 15 -1.14 -7.39 2.64
N GLY A 16 0.14 -7.65 2.35
CA GLY A 16 0.49 -8.54 1.27
C GLY A 16 1.95 -8.44 0.91
N LYS A 17 2.28 -8.95 -0.27
CA LYS A 17 3.64 -8.95 -0.77
C LYS A 17 3.67 -8.48 -2.21
N ILE A 18 4.78 -7.88 -2.59
CA ILE A 18 4.98 -7.45 -3.97
C ILE A 18 5.92 -8.43 -4.68
N ASN A 19 5.86 -8.39 -5.99
CA ASN A 19 6.86 -9.02 -6.84
C ASN A 19 7.87 -7.92 -7.20
N ARG A 20 9.07 -8.00 -6.66
CA ARG A 20 10.06 -6.93 -6.82
C ARG A 20 10.37 -6.65 -8.29
N GLU A 21 10.28 -7.67 -9.12
CA GLU A 21 10.62 -7.51 -10.54
C GLU A 21 9.78 -6.45 -11.23
N ILE A 22 8.48 -6.44 -10.94
CA ILE A 22 7.61 -5.49 -11.62
C ILE A 22 7.69 -4.09 -11.02
N TYR A 23 8.29 -3.96 -9.83
CA TYR A 23 8.46 -2.66 -9.18
C TYR A 23 9.81 -2.03 -9.46
N LYS A 24 10.66 -2.68 -10.27
CA LYS A 24 11.96 -2.12 -10.63
C LYS A 24 11.83 -0.83 -11.43
N CYS A 25 10.68 -0.58 -12.02
CA CYS A 25 10.43 0.67 -12.70
C CYS A 25 10.50 1.87 -11.75
N ILE A 26 10.31 1.62 -10.44
CA ILE A 26 10.41 2.68 -9.43
C ILE A 26 11.84 2.73 -8.89
N THR A 27 12.36 1.61 -8.45
CA THR A 27 13.74 1.51 -7.96
C THR A 27 14.15 0.05 -7.96
N GLU A 28 15.43 -0.19 -8.19
CA GLU A 28 15.96 -1.54 -8.07
C GLU A 28 16.34 -1.87 -6.65
N ASP A 29 16.42 -0.86 -5.78
CA ASP A 29 16.83 -1.03 -4.40
C ASP A 29 15.62 -1.30 -3.53
N ILE A 30 15.10 -2.51 -3.60
CA ILE A 30 13.95 -2.94 -2.79
C ILE A 30 14.44 -4.05 -1.87
N VAL A 31 14.32 -3.83 -0.56
CA VAL A 31 14.92 -4.74 0.42
C VAL A 31 13.94 -5.74 1.02
N THR A 32 12.66 -5.61 0.74
CA THR A 32 11.67 -6.54 1.27
C THR A 32 10.49 -6.64 0.32
N ASP A 33 9.84 -7.80 0.35
CA ASP A 33 8.61 -8.00 -0.42
C ASP A 33 7.38 -7.57 0.34
N GLU A 34 7.49 -7.50 1.66
CA GLU A 34 6.32 -7.29 2.51
C GLU A 34 5.82 -5.87 2.44
N VAL A 35 4.49 -5.73 2.45
CA VAL A 35 3.82 -4.43 2.42
C VAL A 35 2.94 -4.32 3.65
N ILE A 36 3.08 -3.21 4.37
CA ILE A 36 2.27 -2.95 5.55
C ILE A 36 1.27 -1.85 5.30
N ILE A 37 0.26 -1.82 6.13
CA ILE A 37 -0.70 -0.74 6.20
C ILE A 37 -0.91 -0.43 7.67
N THR A 38 -1.04 0.85 8.02
CA THR A 38 -1.21 1.23 9.41
C THR A 38 -2.68 1.17 9.79
N ASP A 39 -2.94 1.11 11.10
CA ASP A 39 -4.33 1.09 11.56
C ASP A 39 -5.04 2.41 11.25
N ASN A 40 -4.30 3.52 11.16
CA ASN A 40 -4.89 4.79 10.72
C ASN A 40 -5.43 4.68 9.31
N GLN A 41 -4.66 4.06 8.41
CA GLN A 41 -5.12 3.87 7.03
C GLN A 41 -6.31 2.94 6.99
N ILE A 42 -6.29 1.89 7.79
CA ILE A 42 -7.41 0.97 7.86
C ILE A 42 -8.65 1.70 8.36
N GLN A 43 -8.50 2.56 9.35
CA GLN A 43 -9.61 3.31 9.89
C GLN A 43 -10.20 4.26 8.83
N HIS A 44 -9.35 4.89 8.03
CA HIS A 44 -9.82 5.71 6.92
C HIS A 44 -10.66 4.90 5.95
N ILE A 45 -10.21 3.69 5.65
CA ILE A 45 -10.95 2.81 4.75
C ILE A 45 -12.29 2.43 5.36
N LYS A 46 -12.30 2.11 6.65
CA LYS A 46 -13.54 1.78 7.35
C LYS A 46 -14.52 2.95 7.36
N ASP A 47 -13.99 4.16 7.53
CA ASP A 47 -14.83 5.34 7.58
C ASP A 47 -15.50 5.62 6.23
N ARG A 48 -14.77 5.36 5.15
CA ARG A 48 -15.30 5.59 3.80
C ARG A 48 -16.14 4.44 3.30
N HIS A 49 -15.85 3.22 3.73
CA HIS A 49 -16.49 2.01 3.19
C HIS A 49 -16.87 1.09 4.34
N PRO A 50 -17.74 1.54 5.27
CA PRO A 50 -17.95 0.81 6.51
C PRO A 50 -18.50 -0.60 6.33
N GLU A 51 -19.21 -0.85 5.24
CA GLU A 51 -19.83 -2.16 5.05
C GLU A 51 -18.98 -3.10 4.20
N VAL A 52 -17.96 -2.56 3.54
CA VAL A 52 -17.19 -3.35 2.58
C VAL A 52 -15.69 -3.18 2.74
N TYR A 53 -15.25 -2.70 3.91
CA TYR A 53 -13.82 -2.41 4.06
C TYR A 53 -12.95 -3.65 3.88
N ASP A 54 -13.47 -4.84 4.24
CA ASP A 54 -12.73 -6.08 4.01
C ASP A 54 -12.45 -6.29 2.54
N ARG A 55 -13.42 -5.97 1.70
CA ARG A 55 -13.25 -6.11 0.26
C ARG A 55 -12.23 -5.11 -0.26
N VAL A 56 -12.26 -3.88 0.27
CA VAL A 56 -11.30 -2.87 -0.14
C VAL A 56 -9.88 -3.31 0.23
N LEU A 57 -9.70 -3.85 1.43
CA LEU A 57 -8.40 -4.36 1.83
C LEU A 57 -7.93 -5.49 0.92
N SER A 58 -8.84 -6.37 0.57
CA SER A 58 -8.55 -7.47 -0.34
C SER A 58 -8.14 -6.95 -1.71
N ASN A 59 -8.84 -5.92 -2.19
CA ASN A 59 -8.54 -5.31 -3.48
C ASN A 59 -7.16 -4.63 -3.46
N ILE A 60 -6.79 -4.04 -2.33
CA ILE A 60 -5.47 -3.43 -2.19
C ILE A 60 -4.39 -4.52 -2.28
N GLU A 61 -4.61 -5.64 -1.60
CA GLU A 61 -3.66 -6.75 -1.65
C GLU A 61 -3.46 -7.22 -3.07
N GLU A 62 -4.55 -7.39 -3.80
CA GLU A 62 -4.45 -7.83 -5.18
C GLU A 62 -3.76 -6.79 -6.05
N ALA A 63 -4.08 -5.52 -5.84
CA ALA A 63 -3.49 -4.43 -6.63
C ALA A 63 -1.98 -4.40 -6.49
N ILE A 64 -1.46 -4.54 -5.28
CA ILE A 64 -0.02 -4.47 -5.09
C ILE A 64 0.67 -5.72 -5.63
N ARG A 65 -0.01 -6.83 -5.61
CA ARG A 65 0.56 -8.11 -6.07
C ARG A 65 0.54 -8.25 -7.58
N ILE A 66 -0.56 -7.86 -8.21
CA ILE A 66 -0.71 -7.98 -9.67
C ILE A 66 -1.35 -6.71 -10.23
N PRO A 67 -0.63 -5.60 -10.21
CA PRO A 67 -1.16 -4.33 -10.70
C PRO A 67 -1.38 -4.35 -12.20
N ASP A 68 -2.30 -3.50 -12.67
CA ASP A 68 -2.44 -3.26 -14.10
C ASP A 68 -1.36 -2.27 -14.56
N TYR A 69 -1.07 -1.26 -13.73
CA TYR A 69 -0.07 -0.26 -14.04
C TYR A 69 0.66 0.16 -12.78
N ILE A 70 1.92 0.52 -12.94
CA ILE A 70 2.70 1.15 -11.86
C ILE A 70 3.28 2.41 -12.47
N ILE A 71 2.93 3.56 -11.88
CA ILE A 71 3.35 4.86 -12.36
C ILE A 71 4.26 5.47 -11.31
N ARG A 72 5.42 5.96 -11.74
CA ARG A 72 6.35 6.59 -10.80
C ARG A 72 5.72 7.86 -10.24
N ASP A 73 5.72 7.98 -8.92
CA ASP A 73 5.24 9.17 -8.24
C ASP A 73 6.38 10.20 -8.16
N LYS A 74 6.03 11.43 -7.87
CA LYS A 74 7.04 12.48 -7.74
C LYS A 74 7.89 12.32 -6.49
N HIS A 75 7.38 11.63 -5.48
CA HIS A 75 8.14 11.34 -4.28
C HIS A 75 9.08 10.16 -4.54
N GLU A 76 10.25 10.22 -3.93
CA GLU A 76 11.24 9.16 -4.14
C GLU A 76 10.71 7.81 -3.69
N TYR A 77 11.09 6.78 -4.40
CA TYR A 77 10.80 5.39 -4.05
C TYR A 77 9.31 5.11 -3.91
N THR A 78 8.50 5.90 -4.58
CA THR A 78 7.05 5.84 -4.45
C THR A 78 6.41 5.63 -5.81
N GLY A 79 5.44 4.75 -5.86
CA GLY A 79 4.71 4.49 -7.08
C GLY A 79 3.21 4.57 -6.85
N LEU A 80 2.51 4.93 -7.91
CA LEU A 80 1.06 4.86 -7.96
C LEU A 80 0.72 3.54 -8.62
N VAL A 81 0.09 2.66 -7.86
CA VAL A 81 -0.31 1.34 -8.32
C VAL A 81 -1.76 1.43 -8.74
N VAL A 82 -2.05 1.02 -9.95
CA VAL A 82 -3.40 1.14 -10.51
C VAL A 82 -3.92 -0.25 -10.84
N LYS A 83 -5.14 -0.53 -10.36
CA LYS A 83 -5.77 -1.83 -10.57
C LYS A 83 -7.24 -1.63 -10.91
N ARG A 84 -7.66 -2.19 -12.02
CA ARG A 84 -9.07 -2.17 -12.40
C ARG A 84 -9.82 -3.22 -11.60
N ILE A 85 -10.90 -2.80 -10.96
CA ILE A 85 -11.74 -3.70 -10.16
C ILE A 85 -12.97 -4.03 -10.98
N LYS A 86 -12.95 -5.19 -11.60
CA LYS A 86 -13.97 -5.55 -12.59
C LYS A 86 -15.37 -5.64 -12.03
N THR A 87 -15.48 -6.15 -10.80
CA THR A 87 -16.80 -6.37 -10.21
C THR A 87 -17.47 -5.08 -9.79
N GLU A 88 -16.71 -3.96 -9.75
CA GLU A 88 -17.24 -2.72 -9.22
C GLU A 88 -17.16 -1.58 -10.23
N ASN A 89 -16.72 -1.89 -11.45
CA ASN A 89 -16.54 -0.87 -12.48
C ASN A 89 -15.73 0.32 -11.99
N GLY A 90 -14.72 0.02 -11.21
CA GLY A 90 -13.90 1.06 -10.62
C GLY A 90 -12.43 0.81 -10.89
N VAL A 91 -11.64 1.82 -10.60
CA VAL A 91 -10.18 1.75 -10.69
C VAL A 91 -9.64 2.09 -9.31
N LEU A 92 -8.93 1.13 -8.71
CA LEU A 92 -8.30 1.33 -7.42
C LEU A 92 -6.91 1.90 -7.64
N GLN A 93 -6.57 2.93 -6.91
CA GLN A 93 -5.26 3.55 -6.95
C GLN A 93 -4.64 3.48 -5.56
N VAL A 94 -3.42 2.98 -5.49
CA VAL A 94 -2.72 2.80 -4.22
C VAL A 94 -1.37 3.50 -4.34
N VAL A 95 -1.09 4.42 -3.43
CA VAL A 95 0.22 5.03 -3.35
C VAL A 95 1.07 4.15 -2.45
N LEU A 96 2.13 3.61 -3.02
CA LEU A 96 2.98 2.63 -2.34
C LEU A 96 4.40 3.16 -2.25
N ARG A 97 4.91 3.28 -1.03
CA ARG A 97 6.30 3.66 -0.82
C ARG A 97 7.12 2.39 -0.61
N LEU A 98 8.17 2.26 -1.40
CA LEU A 98 9.03 1.09 -1.34
C LEU A 98 10.14 1.31 -0.31
N CYS A 99 10.46 0.26 0.42
CA CYS A 99 11.51 0.30 1.41
C CYS A 99 12.83 -0.02 0.73
N THR A 100 13.82 0.84 0.93
CA THR A 100 15.11 0.71 0.29
C THR A 100 16.21 0.54 1.32
N SER A 101 17.43 0.31 0.87
CA SER A 101 18.57 0.16 1.75
C SER A 101 18.89 1.44 2.52
N GLU A 102 18.32 2.58 2.10
CA GLU A 102 18.50 3.85 2.80
C GLU A 102 17.60 3.98 4.03
N ASP A 103 16.58 3.14 4.12
CA ASP A 103 15.67 3.16 5.27
C ASP A 103 16.28 2.38 6.41
N GLU A 104 15.76 2.63 7.61
CA GLU A 104 16.21 1.89 8.78
C GLU A 104 15.87 0.41 8.63
N GLN A 105 16.75 -0.40 9.19
CA GLN A 105 16.58 -1.83 9.12
C GLN A 105 15.26 -2.24 9.78
N GLY A 106 14.53 -3.14 9.14
CA GLY A 106 13.27 -3.62 9.66
C GLY A 106 12.05 -2.92 9.10
N TYR A 107 12.25 -1.83 8.37
CA TYR A 107 11.12 -1.16 7.71
C TYR A 107 10.61 -2.02 6.57
N LYS A 108 9.38 -1.75 6.18
CA LYS A 108 8.70 -2.47 5.11
C LYS A 108 8.18 -1.48 4.08
N ASN A 109 7.78 -2.01 2.93
CA ASN A 109 7.02 -1.21 1.98
C ASN A 109 5.69 -0.84 2.63
N SER A 110 5.15 0.32 2.32
CA SER A 110 3.94 0.76 3.01
C SER A 110 2.95 1.44 2.10
N VAL A 111 1.68 1.16 2.36
CA VAL A 111 0.57 1.84 1.70
C VAL A 111 0.43 3.22 2.35
N ILE A 112 0.65 4.26 1.54
CA ILE A 112 0.56 5.63 2.02
C ILE A 112 -0.88 6.12 1.93
N SER A 113 -1.57 5.74 0.84
CA SER A 113 -2.89 6.24 0.57
C SER A 113 -3.54 5.36 -0.49
N CYS A 114 -4.86 5.36 -0.54
CA CYS A 114 -5.56 4.66 -1.62
C CYS A 114 -6.91 5.29 -1.84
N TRP A 115 -7.42 5.18 -3.06
CA TRP A 115 -8.76 5.66 -3.38
C TRP A 115 -9.24 4.94 -4.63
N GLU A 116 -10.55 5.02 -4.85
CA GLU A 116 -11.18 4.41 -6.01
C GLU A 116 -11.81 5.49 -6.87
N LEU A 117 -11.71 5.30 -8.18
CA LEU A 117 -12.37 6.14 -9.15
C LEU A 117 -13.38 5.29 -9.91
N SER A 118 -14.60 5.80 -10.01
CA SER A 118 -15.62 5.10 -10.79
C SER A 118 -15.34 5.29 -12.27
N GLU A 119 -15.49 4.22 -13.02
CA GLU A 119 -15.42 4.30 -14.48
C GLU A 119 -16.83 4.48 -15.02
N ARG A 120 -16.94 5.33 -16.02
CA ARG A 120 -18.21 5.55 -16.68
C ARG A 120 -18.08 5.40 -18.17
#